data_b13923d4fc3879007080ac222b8385c6
#
_entry.id   b13923d4fc3879007080ac222b8385c6
#
_cell.length_a   1.000
_cell.length_b   1.000
_cell.length_c   1.000
_cell.angle_alpha   90.00
_cell.angle_beta   90.00
_cell.angle_gamma   90.00
#
_symmetry.space_group_name_H-M   'P 1'
#
loop_
_entity.id
_entity.type
_entity.pdbx_description
1 polymer ?
#
loop_
_entity_poly.entity_id
_entity_poly.type
_entity_poly.pdbx_seq_one_letter_code
_entity_poly.pdbx_strand_id
1 'polypeptide(L)'
;MARQPDRFGGFPADLATVLRDVGSLLLIEALVMTVTVGVALLAGEFYPALAFLLAAGVTAGVGSLARRTFADAPTPVMKHGMVIAAGGWFTVALFGALPFFLTAHLTPLSTMATYVPAGAAYDPVTVGGPATQSSLGYFRSPLHALFESMSGWTGSGLTMAVHEPSLPRTIQWWRSVIQWVGGIGVIVLTVSILARPGSGSGSYALYRSEAREERIHPSVVSTVRTIWKIFVGYTVLAIVLFFLALHFSEYGSTLTLGEQAWQSLNHAMTGLSTGGFSVTDNSIGTYNAPLIEGILLPVMTLGAIAFPVHYGVLHDRDYRELFGDLQTRWLFVLLGLGTLILVAQNLLTAPTSDYGASVAVPYVDRLAADATRDAVFQLVSALTCTGFQSSPIGSWSDGGKLIISVAMVIGGAAGSTVGGIKIIRAYTVARGIRWQFSRVFLPASAVVSIDIDGRRLDREEMEREFSEAAIISLLWVLLLAASSLVLVNVAGADFGYADALFEVASAQGNVGLSSGITGPSMHPLAEAMFVLNMWIGRLEIIPVLVFGRALVKGLDP
;
A
#
# COMPACT_ATOMS: atom_id res chain seq x y z
N MET A 1 5.14 -33.30 -30.13
CA MET A 1 4.46 -33.38 -28.83
C MET A 1 2.96 -33.45 -29.10
N ALA A 2 2.29 -34.55 -28.73
CA ALA A 2 0.87 -34.74 -28.94
C ALA A 2 0.08 -33.73 -28.08
N ARG A 3 -0.83 -32.96 -28.70
CA ARG A 3 -1.80 -32.15 -27.98
C ARG A 3 -2.60 -33.07 -27.05
N GLN A 4 -2.49 -32.86 -25.72
CA GLN A 4 -3.40 -33.51 -24.79
C GLN A 4 -4.83 -33.08 -25.12
N PRO A 5 -5.80 -34.02 -25.13
CA PRO A 5 -7.17 -33.70 -25.43
C PRO A 5 -7.76 -32.71 -24.43
N ASP A 6 -8.68 -31.88 -24.89
CA ASP A 6 -9.44 -30.83 -24.19
C ASP A 6 -10.10 -31.32 -22.87
N ARG A 7 -9.31 -31.42 -21.78
CA ARG A 7 -9.81 -31.77 -20.46
C ARG A 7 -10.50 -30.61 -19.74
N PHE A 8 -10.34 -29.36 -20.24
CA PHE A 8 -10.76 -28.15 -19.56
C PHE A 8 -11.76 -27.30 -20.37
N GLY A 9 -12.67 -27.94 -21.14
CA GLY A 9 -13.72 -27.24 -21.88
C GLY A 9 -13.19 -26.23 -22.92
N GLY A 10 -12.07 -26.54 -23.58
CA GLY A 10 -11.42 -25.68 -24.57
C GLY A 10 -10.41 -24.67 -24.01
N PHE A 11 -10.20 -24.61 -22.68
CA PHE A 11 -9.21 -23.71 -22.06
C PHE A 11 -7.80 -24.34 -22.10
N PRO A 12 -6.75 -23.53 -22.40
CA PRO A 12 -5.36 -23.97 -22.24
C PRO A 12 -5.07 -24.37 -20.78
N ALA A 13 -4.25 -25.42 -20.58
CA ALA A 13 -3.91 -25.93 -19.24
C ALA A 13 -3.29 -24.86 -18.32
N ASP A 14 -2.48 -23.97 -18.90
CA ASP A 14 -1.87 -22.85 -18.16
C ASP A 14 -2.94 -21.87 -17.65
N LEU A 15 -3.93 -21.52 -18.47
CA LEU A 15 -5.05 -20.64 -18.07
C LEU A 15 -5.93 -21.31 -17.01
N ALA A 16 -6.20 -22.61 -17.15
CA ALA A 16 -6.94 -23.40 -16.16
C ALA A 16 -6.25 -23.37 -14.79
N THR A 17 -4.91 -23.46 -14.75
CA THR A 17 -4.10 -23.36 -13.53
C THR A 17 -4.26 -21.97 -12.88
N VAL A 18 -4.19 -20.91 -13.68
CA VAL A 18 -4.35 -19.54 -13.19
C VAL A 18 -5.76 -19.33 -12.60
N LEU A 19 -6.81 -19.72 -13.35
CA LEU A 19 -8.19 -19.53 -12.92
C LEU A 19 -8.52 -20.31 -11.65
N ARG A 20 -8.01 -21.53 -11.49
CA ARG A 20 -8.15 -22.29 -10.24
C ARG A 20 -7.58 -21.55 -9.02
N ASP A 21 -6.36 -21.03 -9.15
CA ASP A 21 -5.66 -20.40 -8.04
C ASP A 21 -6.26 -19.02 -7.72
N VAL A 22 -6.65 -18.24 -8.74
CA VAL A 22 -7.43 -17.01 -8.56
C VAL A 22 -8.77 -17.30 -7.88
N GLY A 23 -9.46 -18.38 -8.26
CA GLY A 23 -10.68 -18.83 -7.57
C GLY A 23 -10.44 -19.10 -6.08
N SER A 24 -9.26 -19.60 -5.72
CA SER A 24 -8.89 -19.81 -4.30
C SER A 24 -8.66 -18.49 -3.55
N LEU A 25 -8.11 -17.46 -4.19
CA LEU A 25 -7.98 -16.12 -3.61
C LEU A 25 -9.35 -15.49 -3.35
N LEU A 26 -10.29 -15.62 -4.31
CA LEU A 26 -11.67 -15.14 -4.12
C LEU A 26 -12.39 -15.83 -2.96
N LEU A 27 -12.12 -17.11 -2.70
CA LEU A 27 -12.70 -17.79 -1.54
C LEU A 27 -12.16 -17.25 -0.20
N ILE A 28 -10.89 -16.85 -0.16
CA ILE A 28 -10.30 -16.20 1.02
C ILE A 28 -10.94 -14.81 1.21
N GLU A 29 -11.10 -14.05 0.15
CA GLU A 29 -11.76 -12.75 0.20
C GLU A 29 -13.22 -12.85 0.64
N ALA A 30 -13.99 -13.81 0.12
CA ALA A 30 -15.36 -14.09 0.54
C ALA A 30 -15.45 -14.44 2.04
N LEU A 31 -14.43 -15.13 2.58
CA LEU A 31 -14.34 -15.38 4.02
C LEU A 31 -14.16 -14.08 4.81
N VAL A 32 -13.28 -13.18 4.37
CA VAL A 32 -13.08 -11.86 5.01
C VAL A 32 -14.36 -11.02 4.96
N MET A 33 -15.07 -11.02 3.82
CA MET A 33 -16.39 -10.38 3.70
C MET A 33 -17.41 -10.98 4.68
N THR A 34 -17.41 -12.31 4.83
CA THR A 34 -18.31 -13.00 5.76
C THR A 34 -18.02 -12.62 7.23
N VAL A 35 -16.74 -12.49 7.60
CA VAL A 35 -16.37 -11.98 8.94
C VAL A 35 -16.87 -10.55 9.13
N THR A 36 -16.81 -9.72 8.08
CA THR A 36 -17.31 -8.34 8.11
C THR A 36 -18.83 -8.27 8.30
N VAL A 37 -19.60 -9.25 7.82
CA VAL A 37 -21.04 -9.35 8.17
C VAL A 37 -21.25 -9.41 9.69
N GLY A 38 -20.38 -10.12 10.42
CA GLY A 38 -20.42 -10.15 11.88
C GLY A 38 -20.18 -8.78 12.50
N VAL A 39 -19.24 -8.00 11.96
CA VAL A 39 -18.98 -6.62 12.41
C VAL A 39 -20.20 -5.72 12.14
N ALA A 40 -20.82 -5.84 10.96
CA ALA A 40 -22.02 -5.09 10.62
C ALA A 40 -23.20 -5.37 11.58
N LEU A 41 -23.39 -6.64 11.94
CA LEU A 41 -24.44 -7.03 12.90
C LEU A 41 -24.15 -6.50 14.31
N LEU A 42 -22.89 -6.52 14.76
CA LEU A 42 -22.48 -5.94 16.04
C LEU A 42 -22.65 -4.41 16.07
N ALA A 43 -22.46 -3.73 14.93
CA ALA A 43 -22.69 -2.30 14.77
C ALA A 43 -24.17 -1.94 14.60
N GLY A 44 -25.08 -2.91 14.45
CA GLY A 44 -26.49 -2.68 14.18
C GLY A 44 -26.79 -2.19 12.75
N GLU A 45 -25.87 -2.41 11.80
CA GLU A 45 -25.94 -1.91 10.43
C GLU A 45 -26.51 -2.96 9.47
N PHE A 46 -27.84 -3.08 9.43
CA PHE A 46 -28.53 -4.12 8.66
C PHE A 46 -28.27 -4.07 7.16
N TYR A 47 -28.32 -2.89 6.53
CA TYR A 47 -28.12 -2.75 5.08
C TYR A 47 -26.69 -3.06 4.66
N PRO A 48 -25.64 -2.58 5.34
CA PRO A 48 -24.28 -3.05 5.13
C PRO A 48 -24.14 -4.56 5.32
N ALA A 49 -24.74 -5.17 6.37
CA ALA A 49 -24.69 -6.62 6.58
C ALA A 49 -25.24 -7.39 5.37
N LEU A 50 -26.39 -6.95 4.82
CA LEU A 50 -26.98 -7.56 3.62
C LEU A 50 -26.08 -7.40 2.39
N ALA A 51 -25.51 -6.21 2.19
CA ALA A 51 -24.61 -5.91 1.09
C ALA A 51 -23.37 -6.83 1.12
N PHE A 52 -22.74 -6.97 2.28
CA PHE A 52 -21.59 -7.86 2.47
C PHE A 52 -21.94 -9.33 2.31
N LEU A 53 -23.10 -9.76 2.75
CA LEU A 53 -23.58 -11.14 2.55
C LEU A 53 -23.75 -11.46 1.07
N LEU A 54 -24.37 -10.54 0.30
CA LEU A 54 -24.53 -10.69 -1.15
C LEU A 54 -23.17 -10.67 -1.87
N ALA A 55 -22.30 -9.73 -1.54
CA ALA A 55 -20.95 -9.66 -2.09
C ALA A 55 -20.16 -10.95 -1.80
N ALA A 56 -20.18 -11.45 -0.56
CA ALA A 56 -19.55 -12.71 -0.17
C ALA A 56 -20.12 -13.90 -0.95
N GLY A 57 -21.43 -13.94 -1.13
CA GLY A 57 -22.13 -14.99 -1.91
C GLY A 57 -21.70 -15.02 -3.37
N VAL A 58 -21.66 -13.87 -4.03
CA VAL A 58 -21.20 -13.73 -5.43
C VAL A 58 -19.72 -14.13 -5.55
N THR A 59 -18.87 -13.58 -4.67
CA THR A 59 -17.42 -13.84 -4.67
C THR A 59 -17.12 -15.33 -4.40
N ALA A 60 -17.79 -15.93 -3.42
CA ALA A 60 -17.67 -17.36 -3.12
C ALA A 60 -18.20 -18.24 -4.25
N GLY A 61 -19.31 -17.84 -4.89
CA GLY A 61 -19.88 -18.54 -6.03
C GLY A 61 -18.91 -18.60 -7.20
N VAL A 62 -18.35 -17.45 -7.62
CA VAL A 62 -17.37 -17.38 -8.71
C VAL A 62 -16.09 -18.13 -8.33
N GLY A 63 -15.56 -17.92 -7.13
CA GLY A 63 -14.37 -18.60 -6.65
C GLY A 63 -14.52 -20.12 -6.58
N SER A 64 -15.67 -20.61 -6.08
CA SER A 64 -15.99 -22.05 -6.03
C SER A 64 -16.14 -22.64 -7.43
N LEU A 65 -16.82 -21.94 -8.34
CA LEU A 65 -16.98 -22.37 -9.72
C LEU A 65 -15.62 -22.53 -10.41
N ALA A 66 -14.78 -21.49 -10.36
CA ALA A 66 -13.44 -21.53 -10.96
C ALA A 66 -12.58 -22.67 -10.37
N ARG A 67 -12.57 -22.80 -9.03
CA ARG A 67 -11.77 -23.84 -8.36
C ARG A 67 -12.26 -25.27 -8.69
N ARG A 68 -13.58 -25.50 -8.78
CA ARG A 68 -14.14 -26.82 -9.08
C ARG A 68 -13.98 -27.18 -10.55
N THR A 69 -14.25 -26.23 -11.47
CA THR A 69 -14.13 -26.46 -12.92
C THR A 69 -12.69 -26.82 -13.32
N PHE A 70 -11.70 -26.21 -12.67
CA PHE A 70 -10.29 -26.41 -12.99
C PHE A 70 -9.52 -27.19 -11.91
N ALA A 71 -10.21 -28.04 -11.12
CA ALA A 71 -9.59 -28.78 -10.01
C ALA A 71 -8.39 -29.62 -10.43
N ASP A 72 -8.46 -30.26 -11.62
CA ASP A 72 -7.42 -31.14 -12.16
C ASP A 72 -6.32 -30.39 -12.93
N ALA A 73 -6.31 -29.05 -12.90
CA ALA A 73 -5.29 -28.26 -13.57
C ALA A 73 -3.89 -28.53 -12.98
N PRO A 74 -2.82 -28.46 -13.82
CA PRO A 74 -1.45 -28.74 -13.38
C PRO A 74 -1.01 -27.90 -12.18
N THR A 75 0.02 -28.38 -11.48
CA THR A 75 0.66 -27.60 -10.42
C THR A 75 1.29 -26.34 -11.00
N PRO A 76 1.08 -25.16 -10.37
CA PRO A 76 1.59 -23.92 -10.89
C PRO A 76 3.12 -23.85 -10.79
N VAL A 77 3.76 -23.37 -11.86
CA VAL A 77 5.17 -23.01 -11.90
C VAL A 77 5.33 -21.49 -11.80
N MET A 78 6.55 -20.97 -11.80
CA MET A 78 6.87 -19.56 -11.61
C MET A 78 6.09 -18.61 -12.54
N LYS A 79 6.03 -18.92 -13.87
CA LYS A 79 5.26 -18.09 -14.84
C LYS A 79 3.79 -17.93 -14.44
N HIS A 80 3.15 -19.03 -13.99
CA HIS A 80 1.79 -18.99 -13.46
C HIS A 80 1.71 -18.13 -12.20
N GLY A 81 2.71 -18.23 -11.31
CA GLY A 81 2.80 -17.43 -10.10
C GLY A 81 2.73 -15.94 -10.36
N MET A 82 3.49 -15.43 -11.35
CA MET A 82 3.48 -14.01 -11.72
C MET A 82 2.11 -13.58 -12.27
N VAL A 83 1.50 -14.39 -13.14
CA VAL A 83 0.17 -14.10 -13.70
C VAL A 83 -0.91 -14.18 -12.63
N ILE A 84 -0.83 -15.14 -11.70
CA ILE A 84 -1.75 -15.25 -10.55
C ILE A 84 -1.57 -14.03 -9.62
N ALA A 85 -0.34 -13.57 -9.40
CA ALA A 85 -0.09 -12.38 -8.62
C ALA A 85 -0.78 -11.15 -9.25
N ALA A 86 -0.50 -10.87 -10.52
CA ALA A 86 -1.04 -9.69 -11.18
C ALA A 86 -2.56 -9.80 -11.40
N GLY A 87 -3.02 -10.84 -12.07
CA GLY A 87 -4.44 -11.04 -12.38
C GLY A 87 -5.28 -11.29 -11.14
N GLY A 88 -4.75 -12.07 -10.17
CA GLY A 88 -5.43 -12.36 -8.91
C GLY A 88 -5.61 -11.11 -8.06
N TRP A 89 -4.59 -10.25 -7.93
CA TRP A 89 -4.70 -9.00 -7.16
C TRP A 89 -5.73 -8.05 -7.77
N PHE A 90 -5.72 -7.89 -9.10
CA PHE A 90 -6.72 -7.08 -9.79
C PHE A 90 -8.13 -7.65 -9.59
N THR A 91 -8.29 -8.98 -9.69
CA THR A 91 -9.57 -9.66 -9.49
C THR A 91 -10.08 -9.50 -8.06
N VAL A 92 -9.20 -9.64 -7.05
CA VAL A 92 -9.55 -9.41 -5.65
C VAL A 92 -9.99 -7.95 -5.44
N ALA A 93 -9.28 -6.96 -6.00
CA ALA A 93 -9.72 -5.57 -5.91
C ALA A 93 -11.07 -5.32 -6.60
N LEU A 94 -11.32 -5.99 -7.73
CA LEU A 94 -12.60 -5.88 -8.45
C LEU A 94 -13.78 -6.45 -7.64
N PHE A 95 -13.61 -7.62 -7.02
CA PHE A 95 -14.66 -8.21 -6.17
C PHE A 95 -14.77 -7.48 -4.83
N GLY A 96 -13.66 -6.98 -4.29
CA GLY A 96 -13.62 -6.13 -3.09
C GLY A 96 -14.33 -4.78 -3.24
N ALA A 97 -14.61 -4.35 -4.47
CA ALA A 97 -15.44 -3.18 -4.76
C ALA A 97 -16.94 -3.45 -4.53
N LEU A 98 -17.40 -4.70 -4.63
CA LEU A 98 -18.82 -5.06 -4.48
C LEU A 98 -19.42 -4.61 -3.14
N PRO A 99 -18.77 -4.79 -1.98
CA PRO A 99 -19.28 -4.30 -0.71
C PRO A 99 -19.54 -2.79 -0.71
N PHE A 100 -18.63 -1.97 -1.23
CA PHE A 100 -18.80 -0.53 -1.33
C PHE A 100 -20.01 -0.17 -2.20
N PHE A 101 -20.05 -0.71 -3.40
CA PHE A 101 -21.09 -0.47 -4.39
C PHE A 101 -22.47 -0.92 -3.89
N LEU A 102 -22.59 -2.15 -3.40
CA LEU A 102 -23.86 -2.68 -2.91
C LEU A 102 -24.34 -1.95 -1.65
N THR A 103 -23.46 -1.60 -0.71
CA THR A 103 -23.85 -0.84 0.47
C THR A 103 -24.42 0.52 0.07
N ALA A 104 -23.78 1.23 -0.88
CA ALA A 104 -24.26 2.53 -1.35
C ALA A 104 -25.62 2.48 -2.06
N HIS A 105 -25.95 1.35 -2.69
CA HIS A 105 -27.24 1.20 -3.40
C HIS A 105 -28.36 0.61 -2.54
N LEU A 106 -28.03 -0.27 -1.61
CA LEU A 106 -29.02 -0.93 -0.76
C LEU A 106 -29.44 -0.08 0.45
N THR A 107 -28.57 0.86 0.89
CA THR A 107 -28.86 1.68 2.06
C THR A 107 -29.82 2.82 1.72
N PRO A 108 -31.01 2.92 2.34
CA PRO A 108 -31.93 4.03 2.14
C PRO A 108 -31.33 5.37 2.59
N LEU A 109 -31.78 6.47 1.97
CA LEU A 109 -31.30 7.83 2.31
C LEU A 109 -31.53 8.18 3.78
N SER A 110 -32.66 7.79 4.36
CA SER A 110 -32.95 8.01 5.77
C SER A 110 -31.93 7.34 6.68
N THR A 111 -31.43 6.16 6.30
CA THR A 111 -30.37 5.45 7.03
C THR A 111 -29.01 6.08 6.75
N MET A 112 -28.72 6.50 5.51
CA MET A 112 -27.46 7.21 5.22
C MET A 112 -27.32 8.49 6.06
N ALA A 113 -28.42 9.21 6.27
CA ALA A 113 -28.43 10.40 7.13
C ALA A 113 -28.04 10.09 8.58
N THR A 114 -28.28 8.88 9.09
CA THR A 114 -27.89 8.50 10.45
C THR A 114 -26.40 8.23 10.62
N TYR A 115 -25.65 8.07 9.53
CA TYR A 115 -24.19 7.90 9.57
C TYR A 115 -23.45 9.24 9.69
N VAL A 116 -24.11 10.35 9.35
CA VAL A 116 -23.53 11.68 9.47
C VAL A 116 -23.44 12.06 10.95
N PRO A 117 -22.26 12.47 11.45
CA PRO A 117 -22.10 12.88 12.84
C PRO A 117 -23.03 14.03 13.21
N ALA A 118 -23.57 14.02 14.42
CA ALA A 118 -24.47 15.05 14.89
C ALA A 118 -23.79 16.43 14.87
N GLY A 119 -24.42 17.42 14.19
CA GLY A 119 -23.88 18.76 14.05
C GLY A 119 -22.87 18.95 12.91
N ALA A 120 -22.50 17.91 12.17
CA ALA A 120 -21.69 18.05 10.97
C ALA A 120 -22.54 18.62 9.82
N ALA A 121 -21.97 19.58 9.08
CA ALA A 121 -22.59 20.22 7.92
C ALA A 121 -21.75 19.87 6.68
N TYR A 122 -21.91 18.65 6.18
CA TYR A 122 -21.20 18.17 4.99
C TYR A 122 -21.94 18.57 3.71
N ASP A 123 -21.18 18.79 2.65
CA ASP A 123 -21.75 19.09 1.34
C ASP A 123 -22.53 17.89 0.77
N PRO A 124 -23.65 18.15 0.05
CA PRO A 124 -24.46 17.09 -0.51
C PRO A 124 -23.74 16.32 -1.62
N VAL A 125 -23.70 15.00 -1.50
CA VAL A 125 -23.22 14.05 -2.50
C VAL A 125 -24.36 13.68 -3.46
N THR A 126 -24.24 13.99 -4.74
CA THR A 126 -25.25 13.73 -5.78
C THR A 126 -24.86 12.64 -6.78
N VAL A 127 -23.74 11.95 -6.57
CA VAL A 127 -23.20 10.92 -7.48
C VAL A 127 -24.18 9.76 -7.59
N GLY A 128 -24.56 9.42 -8.82
CA GLY A 128 -25.32 8.22 -9.15
C GLY A 128 -26.70 8.08 -8.48
N GLY A 129 -27.27 9.16 -7.92
CA GLY A 129 -28.57 9.10 -7.24
C GLY A 129 -28.95 10.35 -6.49
N PRO A 130 -30.01 10.29 -5.66
CA PRO A 130 -30.48 11.42 -4.89
C PRO A 130 -29.44 11.89 -3.86
N ALA A 131 -29.49 13.19 -3.50
CA ALA A 131 -28.52 13.83 -2.61
C ALA A 131 -28.51 13.19 -1.21
N THR A 132 -27.30 13.02 -0.66
CA THR A 132 -27.03 12.59 0.73
C THR A 132 -25.82 13.34 1.27
N GLN A 133 -25.72 13.52 2.58
CA GLN A 133 -24.54 14.10 3.21
C GLN A 133 -23.49 13.05 3.62
N SER A 134 -23.82 11.76 3.48
CA SER A 134 -22.87 10.67 3.76
C SER A 134 -21.96 10.43 2.58
N SER A 135 -20.65 10.32 2.81
CA SER A 135 -19.65 9.91 1.82
C SER A 135 -19.91 8.54 1.21
N LEU A 136 -20.77 7.71 1.82
CA LEU A 136 -21.22 6.46 1.23
C LEU A 136 -21.85 6.69 -0.15
N GLY A 137 -22.46 7.83 -0.41
CA GLY A 137 -23.05 8.20 -1.68
C GLY A 137 -22.07 8.19 -2.86
N TYR A 138 -20.80 8.47 -2.64
CA TYR A 138 -19.78 8.43 -3.70
C TYR A 138 -19.58 7.03 -4.28
N PHE A 139 -19.74 5.98 -3.48
CA PHE A 139 -19.58 4.59 -3.93
C PHE A 139 -20.73 4.06 -4.78
N ARG A 140 -21.74 4.88 -5.10
CA ARG A 140 -22.70 4.58 -6.17
C ARG A 140 -22.06 4.58 -7.57
N SER A 141 -20.92 5.27 -7.74
CA SER A 141 -20.08 5.13 -8.91
C SER A 141 -19.29 3.82 -8.83
N PRO A 142 -19.39 2.92 -9.83
CA PRO A 142 -18.62 1.69 -9.82
C PRO A 142 -17.11 1.95 -9.93
N LEU A 143 -16.69 3.06 -10.57
CA LEU A 143 -15.29 3.42 -10.67
C LEU A 143 -14.75 3.87 -9.31
N HIS A 144 -15.48 4.71 -8.55
CA HIS A 144 -15.09 5.09 -7.19
C HIS A 144 -15.04 3.89 -6.24
N ALA A 145 -15.99 2.95 -6.35
CA ALA A 145 -15.96 1.72 -5.57
C ALA A 145 -14.73 0.85 -5.90
N LEU A 146 -14.37 0.74 -7.20
CA LEU A 146 -13.17 0.03 -7.63
C LEU A 146 -11.89 0.73 -7.17
N PHE A 147 -11.84 2.07 -7.26
CA PHE A 147 -10.72 2.87 -6.79
C PHE A 147 -10.47 2.64 -5.29
N GLU A 148 -11.52 2.77 -4.47
CA GLU A 148 -11.42 2.56 -3.02
C GLU A 148 -10.96 1.15 -2.67
N SER A 149 -11.50 0.15 -3.35
CA SER A 149 -11.08 -1.24 -3.18
C SER A 149 -9.63 -1.46 -3.62
N MET A 150 -9.23 -0.95 -4.78
CA MET A 150 -7.84 -1.05 -5.26
C MET A 150 -6.88 -0.36 -4.30
N SER A 151 -7.22 0.85 -3.85
CA SER A 151 -6.45 1.59 -2.86
C SER A 151 -6.30 0.81 -1.55
N GLY A 152 -7.38 0.17 -1.09
CA GLY A 152 -7.35 -0.67 0.10
C GLY A 152 -6.45 -1.90 -0.07
N TRP A 153 -6.69 -2.74 -1.07
CA TRP A 153 -5.93 -3.97 -1.29
C TRP A 153 -4.46 -3.74 -1.64
N THR A 154 -4.13 -2.63 -2.28
CA THR A 154 -2.73 -2.27 -2.57
C THR A 154 -2.04 -1.53 -1.43
N GLY A 155 -2.80 -1.07 -0.41
CA GLY A 155 -2.28 -0.26 0.68
C GLY A 155 -1.89 1.14 0.23
N SER A 156 -2.55 1.69 -0.81
CA SER A 156 -2.24 3.04 -1.31
C SER A 156 -2.77 4.16 -0.42
N GLY A 157 -3.94 3.98 0.21
CA GLY A 157 -4.50 4.97 1.13
C GLY A 157 -5.19 6.17 0.48
N LEU A 158 -5.07 6.38 -0.83
CA LEU A 158 -5.86 7.39 -1.55
C LEU A 158 -7.34 7.01 -1.53
N THR A 159 -8.25 7.98 -1.36
CA THR A 159 -9.67 7.70 -1.09
C THR A 159 -10.62 8.56 -1.92
N MET A 160 -11.79 7.99 -2.23
CA MET A 160 -12.94 8.68 -2.77
C MET A 160 -13.92 9.13 -1.67
N ALA A 161 -13.69 8.76 -0.42
CA ALA A 161 -14.44 9.29 0.71
C ALA A 161 -13.91 10.67 1.11
N VAL A 162 -14.79 11.66 1.19
CA VAL A 162 -14.43 13.03 1.61
C VAL A 162 -14.56 13.18 3.12
N HIS A 163 -15.56 12.52 3.70
CA HIS A 163 -15.87 12.58 5.14
C HIS A 163 -16.00 11.16 5.68
N GLU A 164 -14.91 10.58 6.13
CA GLU A 164 -14.85 9.20 6.62
C GLU A 164 -15.75 8.93 7.84
N PRO A 165 -15.93 9.87 8.79
CA PRO A 165 -16.87 9.67 9.90
C PRO A 165 -18.32 9.49 9.46
N SER A 166 -18.69 9.93 8.24
CA SER A 166 -20.03 9.73 7.68
C SER A 166 -20.23 8.40 6.96
N LEU A 167 -19.22 7.53 6.94
CA LEU A 167 -19.32 6.16 6.46
C LEU A 167 -19.87 5.24 7.56
N PRO A 168 -20.68 4.23 7.22
CA PRO A 168 -21.04 3.18 8.19
C PRO A 168 -19.77 2.52 8.75
N ARG A 169 -19.81 2.12 10.02
CA ARG A 169 -18.68 1.45 10.69
C ARG A 169 -18.22 0.19 9.96
N THR A 170 -19.15 -0.51 9.34
CA THR A 170 -18.84 -1.67 8.49
C THR A 170 -17.93 -1.31 7.33
N ILE A 171 -18.16 -0.17 6.65
CA ILE A 171 -17.32 0.30 5.56
C ILE A 171 -15.97 0.82 6.08
N GLN A 172 -15.96 1.54 7.20
CA GLN A 172 -14.70 1.96 7.86
C GLN A 172 -13.83 0.74 8.20
N TRP A 173 -14.44 -0.31 8.78
CA TRP A 173 -13.79 -1.58 9.05
C TRP A 173 -13.29 -2.26 7.78
N TRP A 174 -14.11 -2.32 6.73
CA TRP A 174 -13.72 -2.95 5.46
C TRP A 174 -12.51 -2.27 4.85
N ARG A 175 -12.46 -0.94 4.82
CA ARG A 175 -11.30 -0.16 4.39
C ARG A 175 -10.04 -0.58 5.16
N SER A 176 -10.12 -0.63 6.46
CA SER A 176 -8.99 -0.97 7.34
C SER A 176 -8.55 -2.44 7.19
N VAL A 177 -9.49 -3.38 7.13
CA VAL A 177 -9.16 -4.81 7.04
C VAL A 177 -8.56 -5.19 5.69
N ILE A 178 -9.04 -4.60 4.57
CA ILE A 178 -8.44 -4.88 3.26
C ILE A 178 -7.02 -4.31 3.14
N GLN A 179 -6.73 -3.17 3.77
CA GLN A 179 -5.35 -2.67 3.87
C GLN A 179 -4.47 -3.58 4.74
N TRP A 180 -4.99 -4.01 5.88
CA TRP A 180 -4.28 -4.85 6.81
C TRP A 180 -3.94 -6.22 6.21
N VAL A 181 -4.93 -6.87 5.56
CA VAL A 181 -4.72 -8.14 4.83
C VAL A 181 -3.88 -7.93 3.57
N GLY A 182 -4.10 -6.85 2.82
CA GLY A 182 -3.37 -6.50 1.60
C GLY A 182 -1.89 -6.21 1.86
N GLY A 183 -1.57 -5.56 2.98
CA GLY A 183 -0.20 -5.28 3.39
C GLY A 183 0.65 -6.54 3.52
N ILE A 184 0.17 -7.50 4.31
CA ILE A 184 0.87 -8.79 4.51
C ILE A 184 0.67 -9.76 3.34
N GLY A 185 -0.45 -9.67 2.64
CA GLY A 185 -0.84 -10.57 1.55
C GLY A 185 0.15 -10.61 0.40
N VAL A 186 0.73 -9.47 0.03
CA VAL A 186 1.78 -9.39 -1.00
C VAL A 186 3.01 -10.18 -0.58
N ILE A 187 3.43 -10.07 0.68
CA ILE A 187 4.60 -10.78 1.20
C ILE A 187 4.36 -12.29 1.17
N VAL A 188 3.18 -12.73 1.63
CA VAL A 188 2.78 -14.14 1.61
C VAL A 188 2.72 -14.68 0.19
N LEU A 189 2.19 -13.90 -0.75
CA LEU A 189 2.12 -14.25 -2.17
C LEU A 189 3.53 -14.40 -2.77
N THR A 190 4.42 -13.43 -2.52
CA THR A 190 5.81 -13.44 -2.98
C THR A 190 6.57 -14.67 -2.48
N VAL A 191 6.52 -14.94 -1.18
CA VAL A 191 7.15 -16.14 -0.59
C VAL A 191 6.58 -17.42 -1.21
N SER A 192 5.28 -17.47 -1.47
CA SER A 192 4.62 -18.63 -2.08
C SER A 192 5.03 -18.84 -3.55
N ILE A 193 5.26 -17.76 -4.30
CA ILE A 193 5.70 -17.81 -5.70
C ILE A 193 7.17 -18.30 -5.76
N LEU A 194 8.04 -17.74 -4.94
CA LEU A 194 9.47 -18.12 -4.90
C LEU A 194 9.70 -19.59 -4.49
N ALA A 195 8.77 -20.17 -3.75
CA ALA A 195 8.86 -21.57 -3.36
C ALA A 195 8.44 -22.56 -4.46
N ARG A 196 7.93 -22.08 -5.61
CA ARG A 196 7.45 -22.95 -6.70
C ARG A 196 8.58 -23.53 -7.54
N PRO A 197 8.38 -24.73 -8.17
CA PRO A 197 9.34 -25.31 -9.10
C PRO A 197 9.66 -24.36 -10.26
N GLY A 198 10.93 -24.30 -10.67
CA GLY A 198 11.41 -23.41 -11.73
C GLY A 198 11.89 -22.03 -11.25
N SER A 199 11.74 -21.69 -9.96
CA SER A 199 12.25 -20.44 -9.40
C SER A 199 13.79 -20.33 -9.42
N GLY A 200 14.50 -21.47 -9.62
CA GLY A 200 15.96 -21.54 -9.71
C GLY A 200 16.56 -21.17 -11.07
N SER A 201 15.75 -21.03 -12.12
CA SER A 201 16.26 -20.71 -13.46
C SER A 201 16.59 -19.22 -13.60
N GLY A 202 17.70 -18.90 -14.28
CA GLY A 202 18.15 -17.52 -14.50
C GLY A 202 17.13 -16.58 -15.15
N SER A 203 16.10 -17.13 -15.81
CA SER A 203 15.02 -16.38 -16.44
C SER A 203 14.17 -15.52 -15.49
N TYR A 204 14.29 -15.73 -14.19
CA TYR A 204 13.48 -15.05 -13.16
C TYR A 204 14.33 -14.27 -12.15
N ALA A 205 15.60 -14.03 -12.48
CA ALA A 205 16.50 -13.25 -11.63
C ALA A 205 15.95 -11.86 -11.31
N LEU A 206 15.29 -11.21 -12.30
CA LEU A 206 14.59 -9.94 -12.12
C LEU A 206 13.57 -9.96 -10.97
N TYR A 207 12.78 -11.04 -10.84
CA TYR A 207 11.81 -11.16 -9.76
C TYR A 207 12.46 -11.51 -8.41
N ARG A 208 13.60 -12.20 -8.44
CA ARG A 208 14.37 -12.54 -7.23
C ARG A 208 15.01 -11.33 -6.59
N SER A 209 15.45 -10.35 -7.38
CA SER A 209 16.03 -9.11 -6.86
C SER A 209 14.98 -8.24 -6.14
N GLU A 210 13.70 -8.46 -6.44
CA GLU A 210 12.57 -7.76 -5.83
C GLU A 210 12.09 -8.39 -4.52
N ALA A 211 12.28 -9.70 -4.40
CA ALA A 211 11.87 -10.47 -3.24
C ALA A 211 13.10 -10.88 -2.43
N ARG A 212 13.06 -10.61 -1.13
CA ARG A 212 14.11 -11.09 -0.23
C ARG A 212 14.15 -12.61 -0.23
N GLU A 213 15.28 -13.21 -0.62
CA GLU A 213 15.46 -14.68 -0.68
C GLU A 213 15.53 -15.33 0.73
N GLU A 214 15.76 -14.56 1.77
CA GLU A 214 15.86 -15.05 3.14
C GLU A 214 14.54 -15.65 3.61
N ARG A 215 14.55 -16.97 3.73
CA ARG A 215 13.42 -17.71 4.30
C ARG A 215 13.59 -17.80 5.81
N ILE A 216 12.57 -17.33 6.54
CA ILE A 216 12.51 -17.48 8.01
C ILE A 216 12.54 -18.97 8.41
N HIS A 217 11.89 -19.82 7.60
CA HIS A 217 11.85 -21.28 7.80
C HIS A 217 11.99 -22.03 6.47
N PRO A 218 12.45 -23.30 6.48
CA PRO A 218 12.48 -24.13 5.27
C PRO A 218 11.11 -24.34 4.64
N SER A 219 10.03 -24.34 5.47
CA SER A 219 8.65 -24.51 5.02
C SER A 219 7.98 -23.15 4.81
N VAL A 220 7.34 -22.97 3.64
CA VAL A 220 6.52 -21.79 3.32
C VAL A 220 5.41 -21.59 4.35
N VAL A 221 4.73 -22.66 4.73
CA VAL A 221 3.61 -22.58 5.71
C VAL A 221 4.11 -22.10 7.07
N SER A 222 5.28 -22.56 7.51
CA SER A 222 5.88 -22.10 8.77
C SER A 222 6.31 -20.64 8.70
N THR A 223 6.91 -20.23 7.58
CA THR A 223 7.28 -18.82 7.32
C THR A 223 6.05 -17.92 7.37
N VAL A 224 5.01 -18.23 6.61
CA VAL A 224 3.76 -17.47 6.59
C VAL A 224 3.12 -17.39 7.98
N ARG A 225 3.07 -18.50 8.71
CA ARG A 225 2.53 -18.51 10.09
C ARG A 225 3.33 -17.60 11.03
N THR A 226 4.65 -17.59 10.91
CA THR A 226 5.52 -16.73 11.73
C THR A 226 5.31 -15.25 11.38
N ILE A 227 5.27 -14.91 10.10
CA ILE A 227 4.96 -13.54 9.63
C ILE A 227 3.63 -13.05 10.23
N TRP A 228 2.57 -13.86 10.14
CA TRP A 228 1.26 -13.53 10.73
C TRP A 228 1.31 -13.32 12.23
N LYS A 229 2.06 -14.15 12.97
CA LYS A 229 2.18 -14.00 14.44
C LYS A 229 2.86 -12.67 14.81
N ILE A 230 3.95 -12.32 14.11
CA ILE A 230 4.66 -11.05 14.33
C ILE A 230 3.73 -9.87 14.02
N PHE A 231 3.05 -9.92 12.86
CA PHE A 231 2.18 -8.84 12.41
C PHE A 231 0.98 -8.61 13.35
N VAL A 232 0.30 -9.67 13.76
CA VAL A 232 -0.79 -9.58 14.74
C VAL A 232 -0.29 -9.08 16.09
N GLY A 233 0.88 -9.54 16.55
CA GLY A 233 1.48 -9.08 17.81
C GLY A 233 1.75 -7.58 17.80
N TYR A 234 2.36 -7.06 16.74
CA TYR A 234 2.59 -5.63 16.58
C TYR A 234 1.28 -4.83 16.41
N THR A 235 0.29 -5.39 15.71
CA THR A 235 -1.03 -4.74 15.60
C THR A 235 -1.67 -4.57 16.96
N VAL A 236 -1.69 -5.62 17.80
CA VAL A 236 -2.25 -5.55 19.15
C VAL A 236 -1.49 -4.52 20.00
N LEU A 237 -0.16 -4.52 19.94
CA LEU A 237 0.66 -3.52 20.64
C LEU A 237 0.33 -2.10 20.18
N ALA A 238 0.23 -1.88 18.86
CA ALA A 238 -0.12 -0.59 18.30
C ALA A 238 -1.52 -0.11 18.72
N ILE A 239 -2.51 -1.01 18.76
CA ILE A 239 -3.87 -0.71 19.26
C ILE A 239 -3.80 -0.22 20.71
N VAL A 240 -3.09 -0.93 21.57
CA VAL A 240 -2.99 -0.56 22.99
C VAL A 240 -2.29 0.79 23.17
N LEU A 241 -1.17 1.00 22.48
CA LEU A 241 -0.42 2.25 22.58
C LEU A 241 -1.22 3.44 22.03
N PHE A 242 -1.88 3.27 20.89
CA PHE A 242 -2.72 4.31 20.31
C PHE A 242 -3.92 4.63 21.21
N PHE A 243 -4.59 3.59 21.75
CA PHE A 243 -5.70 3.77 22.68
C PHE A 243 -5.29 4.57 23.92
N LEU A 244 -4.16 4.23 24.52
CA LEU A 244 -3.64 4.95 25.68
C LEU A 244 -3.32 6.41 25.32
N ALA A 245 -2.65 6.65 24.21
CA ALA A 245 -2.35 8.01 23.77
C ALA A 245 -3.61 8.83 23.50
N LEU A 246 -4.59 8.21 22.84
CA LEU A 246 -5.88 8.85 22.55
C LEU A 246 -6.63 9.15 23.84
N HIS A 247 -6.67 8.19 24.77
CA HIS A 247 -7.35 8.35 26.06
C HIS A 247 -6.85 9.55 26.88
N PHE A 248 -5.53 9.78 26.84
CA PHE A 248 -4.89 10.91 27.56
C PHE A 248 -4.79 12.18 26.71
N SER A 249 -5.30 12.19 25.49
CA SER A 249 -5.32 13.39 24.65
C SER A 249 -6.55 14.26 24.93
N GLU A 250 -6.45 15.56 24.61
CA GLU A 250 -7.58 16.49 24.69
C GLU A 250 -8.74 16.02 23.80
N TYR A 251 -8.44 15.63 22.56
CA TYR A 251 -9.44 15.09 21.62
C TYR A 251 -10.11 13.82 22.15
N GLY A 252 -9.34 12.89 22.72
CA GLY A 252 -9.86 11.66 23.30
C GLY A 252 -10.85 11.90 24.44
N SER A 253 -10.69 12.98 25.21
CA SER A 253 -11.62 13.35 26.28
C SER A 253 -13.03 13.67 25.77
N THR A 254 -13.19 14.02 24.50
CA THR A 254 -14.47 14.30 23.84
C THR A 254 -15.16 13.03 23.33
N LEU A 255 -14.45 11.90 23.28
CA LEU A 255 -14.92 10.64 22.73
C LEU A 255 -15.36 9.65 23.81
N THR A 256 -16.35 8.83 23.49
CA THR A 256 -16.64 7.63 24.31
C THR A 256 -15.51 6.63 24.25
N LEU A 257 -15.38 5.75 25.26
CA LEU A 257 -14.39 4.65 25.25
C LEU A 257 -14.54 3.74 24.02
N GLY A 258 -15.77 3.54 23.55
CA GLY A 258 -16.06 2.75 22.36
C GLY A 258 -15.50 3.42 21.08
N GLU A 259 -15.64 4.73 20.96
CA GLU A 259 -15.05 5.49 19.84
C GLU A 259 -13.52 5.51 19.91
N GLN A 260 -12.95 5.70 21.09
CA GLN A 260 -11.50 5.63 21.29
C GLN A 260 -10.96 4.25 20.85
N ALA A 261 -11.61 3.16 21.26
CA ALA A 261 -11.24 1.80 20.87
C ALA A 261 -11.39 1.58 19.34
N TRP A 262 -12.46 2.10 18.75
CA TRP A 262 -12.73 2.00 17.31
C TRP A 262 -11.66 2.71 16.48
N GLN A 263 -11.36 3.96 16.80
CA GLN A 263 -10.35 4.74 16.10
C GLN A 263 -8.96 4.11 16.28
N SER A 264 -8.64 3.65 17.50
CA SER A 264 -7.35 2.99 17.78
C SER A 264 -7.16 1.69 17.00
N LEU A 265 -8.22 0.88 16.90
CA LEU A 265 -8.20 -0.37 16.12
C LEU A 265 -7.91 -0.09 14.64
N ASN A 266 -8.67 0.83 14.03
CA ASN A 266 -8.56 1.12 12.61
C ASN A 266 -7.21 1.75 12.26
N HIS A 267 -6.76 2.78 13.00
CA HIS A 267 -5.48 3.43 12.72
C HIS A 267 -4.26 2.55 13.02
N ALA A 268 -4.32 1.68 14.04
CA ALA A 268 -3.25 0.71 14.28
C ALA A 268 -3.13 -0.32 13.14
N MET A 269 -4.26 -0.81 12.61
CA MET A 269 -4.28 -1.72 11.46
C MET A 269 -3.69 -1.06 10.22
N THR A 270 -4.16 0.13 9.86
CA THR A 270 -3.75 0.82 8.65
C THR A 270 -2.35 1.43 8.77
N GLY A 271 -1.92 1.84 9.97
CA GLY A 271 -0.58 2.34 10.23
C GLY A 271 0.50 1.27 10.13
N LEU A 272 0.28 0.09 10.76
CA LEU A 272 1.25 -1.01 10.70
C LEU A 272 1.32 -1.67 9.32
N SER A 273 0.18 -1.78 8.62
CA SER A 273 0.16 -2.27 7.24
C SER A 273 0.67 -1.26 6.23
N THR A 274 1.08 -0.07 6.69
CA THR A 274 1.52 1.05 5.84
C THR A 274 0.51 1.39 4.74
N GLY A 275 -0.77 1.50 5.12
CA GLY A 275 -1.87 1.71 4.17
C GLY A 275 -2.57 3.07 4.28
N GLY A 276 -2.61 3.68 5.48
CA GLY A 276 -2.99 5.07 5.72
C GLY A 276 -4.48 5.42 5.65
N PHE A 277 -5.38 4.48 5.40
CA PHE A 277 -6.80 4.79 5.53
C PHE A 277 -7.14 5.23 6.95
N SER A 278 -7.91 6.31 7.05
CA SER A 278 -8.37 6.89 8.29
C SER A 278 -9.88 6.68 8.48
N VAL A 279 -10.31 6.86 9.71
CA VAL A 279 -11.72 6.97 10.11
C VAL A 279 -12.08 8.37 10.60
N THR A 280 -11.17 9.33 10.41
CA THR A 280 -11.30 10.75 10.74
C THR A 280 -11.09 11.60 9.49
N ASP A 281 -11.75 12.77 9.38
CA ASP A 281 -11.79 13.62 8.19
C ASP A 281 -10.40 14.10 7.71
N ASN A 282 -9.51 14.44 8.64
CA ASN A 282 -8.20 15.00 8.34
C ASN A 282 -7.08 14.02 8.73
N SER A 283 -7.31 12.72 8.57
CA SER A 283 -6.34 11.70 8.97
C SER A 283 -5.85 11.92 10.41
N ILE A 284 -4.56 11.85 10.69
CA ILE A 284 -3.96 12.03 12.01
C ILE A 284 -3.98 13.51 12.45
N GLY A 285 -4.05 14.43 11.48
CA GLY A 285 -4.21 15.87 11.77
C GLY A 285 -5.44 16.21 12.63
N THR A 286 -6.49 15.40 12.56
CA THR A 286 -7.70 15.55 13.42
C THR A 286 -7.35 15.52 14.91
N TYR A 287 -6.38 14.74 15.32
CA TYR A 287 -6.00 14.62 16.73
C TYR A 287 -5.16 15.78 17.22
N ASN A 288 -4.38 16.40 16.34
CA ASN A 288 -3.42 17.46 16.66
C ASN A 288 -2.63 17.19 17.98
N ALA A 289 -2.18 15.96 18.15
CA ALA A 289 -1.58 15.45 19.38
C ALA A 289 -0.20 14.84 19.12
N PRO A 290 0.90 15.51 19.56
CA PRO A 290 2.27 15.02 19.36
C PRO A 290 2.52 13.62 19.91
N LEU A 291 1.81 13.22 20.97
CA LEU A 291 1.93 11.89 21.55
C LEU A 291 1.41 10.80 20.60
N ILE A 292 0.28 11.05 19.94
CA ILE A 292 -0.31 10.14 18.95
C ILE A 292 0.64 10.00 17.75
N GLU A 293 1.13 11.12 17.23
CA GLU A 293 2.10 11.11 16.14
C GLU A 293 3.37 10.38 16.53
N GLY A 294 3.91 10.64 17.74
CA GLY A 294 5.11 9.99 18.26
C GLY A 294 4.97 8.46 18.40
N ILE A 295 3.76 7.95 18.66
CA ILE A 295 3.46 6.50 18.67
C ILE A 295 3.36 5.95 17.25
N LEU A 296 2.79 6.70 16.32
CA LEU A 296 2.64 6.25 14.94
C LEU A 296 3.98 6.19 14.18
N LEU A 297 4.94 7.09 14.48
CA LEU A 297 6.26 7.06 13.84
C LEU A 297 6.95 5.67 13.91
N PRO A 298 7.13 5.05 15.10
CA PRO A 298 7.67 3.70 15.17
C PRO A 298 6.74 2.64 14.56
N VAL A 299 5.40 2.77 14.68
CA VAL A 299 4.46 1.80 14.08
C VAL A 299 4.59 1.77 12.56
N MET A 300 4.63 2.93 11.89
CA MET A 300 4.86 3.05 10.46
C MET A 300 6.23 2.50 10.05
N THR A 301 7.27 2.82 10.83
CA THR A 301 8.64 2.36 10.57
C THR A 301 8.75 0.83 10.69
N LEU A 302 8.09 0.20 11.69
CA LEU A 302 8.05 -1.25 11.83
C LEU A 302 7.42 -1.92 10.60
N GLY A 303 6.36 -1.33 10.02
CA GLY A 303 5.77 -1.82 8.78
C GLY A 303 6.74 -1.77 7.59
N ALA A 304 7.68 -0.82 7.58
CA ALA A 304 8.66 -0.63 6.51
C ALA A 304 9.92 -1.49 6.63
N ILE A 305 10.12 -2.19 7.75
CA ILE A 305 11.23 -3.12 7.97
C ILE A 305 10.83 -4.52 7.49
N ALA A 306 11.77 -5.26 6.92
CA ALA A 306 11.53 -6.61 6.41
C ALA A 306 11.22 -7.63 7.55
N PHE A 307 10.28 -8.56 7.32
CA PHE A 307 9.87 -9.54 8.34
C PHE A 307 10.99 -10.47 8.83
N PRO A 308 11.97 -10.90 8.01
CA PRO A 308 13.13 -11.64 8.52
C PRO A 308 13.90 -10.91 9.62
N VAL A 309 14.09 -9.59 9.50
CA VAL A 309 14.74 -8.76 10.53
C VAL A 309 13.94 -8.77 11.84
N HIS A 310 12.61 -8.63 11.74
CA HIS A 310 11.75 -8.76 12.94
C HIS A 310 11.87 -10.12 13.61
N TYR A 311 11.98 -11.18 12.80
CA TYR A 311 12.14 -12.54 13.33
C TYR A 311 13.47 -12.68 14.10
N GLY A 312 14.60 -12.22 13.53
CA GLY A 312 15.90 -12.24 14.19
C GLY A 312 15.89 -11.46 15.50
N VAL A 313 15.28 -10.26 15.51
CA VAL A 313 15.17 -9.44 16.73
C VAL A 313 14.29 -10.11 17.80
N LEU A 314 13.15 -10.66 17.44
CA LEU A 314 12.17 -11.19 18.39
C LEU A 314 12.50 -12.61 18.86
N HIS A 315 12.99 -13.47 17.96
CA HIS A 315 13.22 -14.88 18.21
C HIS A 315 14.66 -15.14 18.67
N ASP A 316 15.63 -14.63 17.91
CA ASP A 316 17.05 -14.85 18.18
C ASP A 316 17.62 -13.82 19.16
N ARG A 317 16.84 -12.79 19.49
CA ARG A 317 17.21 -11.65 20.35
C ARG A 317 18.47 -10.91 19.87
N ASP A 318 18.71 -10.96 18.55
CA ASP A 318 19.82 -10.22 17.94
C ASP A 318 19.38 -8.83 17.50
N TYR A 319 19.43 -7.87 18.40
CA TYR A 319 19.13 -6.46 18.13
C TYR A 319 20.12 -5.81 17.14
N ARG A 320 21.27 -6.47 16.88
CA ARG A 320 22.25 -5.96 15.92
C ARG A 320 21.77 -6.10 14.49
N GLU A 321 20.84 -7.01 14.21
CA GLU A 321 20.22 -7.14 12.88
C GLU A 321 19.54 -5.85 12.42
N LEU A 322 18.95 -5.05 13.32
CA LEU A 322 18.36 -3.76 12.96
C LEU A 322 19.36 -2.82 12.28
N PHE A 323 20.63 -2.88 12.65
CA PHE A 323 21.68 -2.04 12.10
C PHE A 323 22.65 -2.81 11.18
N GLY A 324 22.64 -4.13 11.25
CA GLY A 324 23.40 -5.04 10.39
C GLY A 324 22.76 -5.22 9.01
N ASP A 325 21.43 -5.28 8.96
CA ASP A 325 20.69 -5.38 7.72
C ASP A 325 20.86 -4.12 6.85
N LEU A 326 21.27 -4.32 5.59
CA LEU A 326 21.56 -3.24 4.66
C LEU A 326 20.35 -2.32 4.47
N GLN A 327 19.17 -2.89 4.24
CA GLN A 327 17.98 -2.12 3.90
C GLN A 327 17.44 -1.36 5.10
N THR A 328 17.43 -1.97 6.29
CA THR A 328 17.00 -1.33 7.54
C THR A 328 17.94 -0.18 7.91
N ARG A 329 19.26 -0.37 7.76
CA ARG A 329 20.23 0.69 7.97
C ARG A 329 20.01 1.87 7.03
N TRP A 330 19.81 1.61 5.74
CA TRP A 330 19.53 2.68 4.76
C TRP A 330 18.16 3.31 4.97
N LEU A 331 17.17 2.57 5.45
CA LEU A 331 15.88 3.15 5.85
C LEU A 331 16.10 4.23 6.93
N PHE A 332 16.84 3.95 7.98
CA PHE A 332 17.14 4.94 9.03
C PHE A 332 17.97 6.12 8.52
N VAL A 333 18.94 5.87 7.64
CA VAL A 333 19.72 6.96 7.01
C VAL A 333 18.82 7.87 6.17
N LEU A 334 17.94 7.29 5.35
CA LEU A 334 17.01 8.04 4.50
C LEU A 334 15.97 8.80 5.34
N LEU A 335 15.45 8.19 6.41
CA LEU A 335 14.56 8.86 7.36
C LEU A 335 15.24 10.05 8.00
N GLY A 336 16.46 9.89 8.51
CA GLY A 336 17.21 10.98 9.15
C GLY A 336 17.60 12.10 8.18
N LEU A 337 18.23 11.75 7.05
CA LEU A 337 18.67 12.74 6.07
C LEU A 337 17.48 13.45 5.40
N GLY A 338 16.47 12.68 4.99
CA GLY A 338 15.27 13.23 4.37
C GLY A 338 14.51 14.18 5.29
N THR A 339 14.39 13.81 6.58
CA THR A 339 13.80 14.69 7.61
C THR A 339 14.58 15.99 7.74
N LEU A 340 15.91 15.93 7.81
CA LEU A 340 16.74 17.15 7.90
C LEU A 340 16.55 18.06 6.69
N ILE A 341 16.52 17.49 5.48
CA ILE A 341 16.31 18.26 4.24
C ILE A 341 14.91 18.87 4.23
N LEU A 342 13.86 18.11 4.58
CA LEU A 342 12.48 18.60 4.57
C LEU A 342 12.23 19.65 5.66
N VAL A 343 12.80 19.47 6.85
CA VAL A 343 12.76 20.49 7.92
C VAL A 343 13.42 21.78 7.44
N ALA A 344 14.61 21.69 6.85
CA ALA A 344 15.27 22.87 6.31
C ALA A 344 14.41 23.56 5.24
N GLN A 345 13.80 22.81 4.32
CA GLN A 345 12.89 23.33 3.31
C GLN A 345 11.68 24.03 3.93
N ASN A 346 11.01 23.40 4.89
CA ASN A 346 9.82 23.96 5.55
C ASN A 346 10.16 25.21 6.36
N LEU A 347 11.30 25.25 7.04
CA LEU A 347 11.76 26.45 7.75
C LEU A 347 12.06 27.62 6.81
N LEU A 348 12.53 27.33 5.58
CA LEU A 348 12.81 28.37 4.57
C LEU A 348 11.53 28.91 3.92
N THR A 349 10.50 28.08 3.76
CA THR A 349 9.26 28.44 3.05
C THR A 349 8.11 28.77 4.00
N ALA A 350 8.28 28.53 5.30
CA ALA A 350 7.31 28.79 6.36
C ALA A 350 5.86 28.39 5.96
N PRO A 351 5.60 27.09 5.63
CA PRO A 351 4.24 26.67 5.36
C PRO A 351 3.41 26.93 6.62
N THR A 352 2.33 27.65 6.46
CA THR A 352 1.38 27.87 7.56
C THR A 352 0.67 26.54 7.84
N SER A 353 0.83 25.97 9.04
CA SER A 353 -0.02 24.88 9.46
C SER A 353 -1.37 25.45 9.87
N ASP A 354 -2.45 25.08 9.16
CA ASP A 354 -3.81 25.51 9.49
C ASP A 354 -4.35 24.82 10.77
N TYR A 355 -3.61 23.88 11.35
CA TYR A 355 -4.05 23.07 12.50
C TYR A 355 -3.65 23.62 13.87
N GLY A 356 -3.26 24.85 14.00
CA GLY A 356 -2.98 25.50 15.29
C GLY A 356 -1.82 24.87 16.07
N ALA A 357 -0.88 25.68 16.47
CA ALA A 357 0.33 25.22 17.16
C ALA A 357 0.02 24.56 18.51
N SER A 358 0.41 23.32 18.67
CA SER A 358 0.20 22.54 19.89
C SER A 358 1.45 22.32 20.71
N VAL A 359 2.66 22.61 20.15
CA VAL A 359 3.93 22.36 20.83
C VAL A 359 4.61 23.69 21.17
N ALA A 360 4.62 24.03 22.45
CA ALA A 360 5.45 25.12 22.96
C ALA A 360 6.83 24.56 23.34
N VAL A 361 7.83 24.81 22.52
CA VAL A 361 9.23 24.49 22.84
C VAL A 361 9.90 25.76 23.36
N PRO A 362 10.50 25.75 24.57
CA PRO A 362 11.20 26.92 25.06
C PRO A 362 12.26 27.38 24.05
N TYR A 363 12.33 28.70 23.81
CA TYR A 363 13.28 29.34 22.90
C TYR A 363 13.13 29.02 21.39
N VAL A 364 12.11 28.28 20.96
CA VAL A 364 11.81 28.00 19.55
C VAL A 364 10.52 28.72 19.18
N ASP A 365 10.52 29.38 18.03
CA ASP A 365 9.29 29.96 17.48
C ASP A 365 8.26 28.85 17.20
N ARG A 366 6.98 29.12 17.52
CA ARG A 366 5.91 28.14 17.37
C ARG A 366 5.77 27.65 15.94
N LEU A 367 5.82 28.56 14.95
CA LEU A 367 5.75 28.18 13.52
C LEU A 367 6.90 27.25 13.13
N ALA A 368 8.11 27.49 13.65
CA ALA A 368 9.27 26.64 13.39
C ALA A 368 9.12 25.26 14.06
N ALA A 369 8.53 25.19 15.26
CA ALA A 369 8.26 23.94 15.96
C ALA A 369 7.24 23.10 15.20
N ASP A 370 6.14 23.70 14.73
CA ASP A 370 5.11 23.01 13.96
C ASP A 370 5.60 22.58 12.59
N ALA A 371 6.31 23.45 11.85
CA ALA A 371 6.92 23.11 10.57
C ALA A 371 7.91 21.93 10.70
N THR A 372 8.64 21.85 11.81
CA THR A 372 9.54 20.73 12.11
C THR A 372 8.76 19.45 12.42
N ARG A 373 7.74 19.53 13.26
CA ARG A 373 6.87 18.41 13.62
C ARG A 373 6.23 17.79 12.37
N ASP A 374 5.60 18.62 11.54
CA ASP A 374 4.95 18.20 10.30
C ASP A 374 5.96 17.58 9.32
N ALA A 375 7.15 18.18 9.17
CA ALA A 375 8.18 17.63 8.31
C ALA A 375 8.64 16.23 8.78
N VAL A 376 8.85 16.02 10.08
CA VAL A 376 9.22 14.71 10.66
C VAL A 376 8.11 13.68 10.35
N PHE A 377 6.87 14.01 10.66
CA PHE A 377 5.75 13.08 10.49
C PHE A 377 5.52 12.75 9.01
N GLN A 378 5.46 13.77 8.15
CA GLN A 378 5.17 13.60 6.73
C GLN A 378 6.28 12.86 6.00
N LEU A 379 7.56 13.08 6.33
CA LEU A 379 8.63 12.32 5.70
C LEU A 379 8.61 10.85 6.11
N VAL A 380 8.39 10.55 7.40
CA VAL A 380 8.26 9.16 7.84
C VAL A 380 7.08 8.50 7.16
N SER A 381 5.92 9.16 7.12
CA SER A 381 4.72 8.66 6.45
C SER A 381 4.96 8.41 4.95
N ALA A 382 5.66 9.31 4.26
CA ALA A 382 5.99 9.18 2.84
C ALA A 382 6.96 8.03 2.55
N LEU A 383 8.09 7.97 3.25
CA LEU A 383 9.14 6.98 2.99
C LEU A 383 8.72 5.57 3.42
N THR A 384 7.89 5.45 4.47
CA THR A 384 7.29 4.18 4.88
C THR A 384 6.05 3.81 4.05
N CYS A 385 5.70 4.61 3.06
CA CYS A 385 4.49 4.44 2.23
C CYS A 385 3.21 4.25 3.07
N THR A 386 3.09 4.97 4.19
CA THR A 386 1.93 4.83 5.08
C THR A 386 0.79 5.75 4.68
N GLY A 387 1.08 7.01 4.29
CA GLY A 387 0.07 7.94 3.80
C GLY A 387 -0.77 8.68 4.85
N PHE A 388 -0.47 8.52 6.13
CA PHE A 388 -1.09 9.35 7.17
C PHE A 388 -0.66 10.81 7.04
N GLN A 389 -1.61 11.73 7.20
CA GLN A 389 -1.36 13.17 7.14
C GLN A 389 -1.53 13.80 8.53
N SER A 390 -0.55 14.60 8.96
CA SER A 390 -0.65 15.50 10.13
C SER A 390 -0.92 16.94 9.73
N SER A 391 -0.73 17.28 8.45
CA SER A 391 -0.81 18.63 7.90
C SER A 391 -1.32 18.61 6.46
N PRO A 392 -2.04 19.66 5.97
CA PRO A 392 -2.55 19.74 4.61
C PRO A 392 -1.40 20.01 3.62
N ILE A 393 -0.84 18.96 3.04
CA ILE A 393 0.33 19.03 2.13
C ILE A 393 0.01 19.87 0.86
N GLY A 394 -1.25 19.96 0.45
CA GLY A 394 -1.67 20.78 -0.68
C GLY A 394 -1.19 22.24 -0.59
N SER A 395 -1.11 22.79 0.62
CA SER A 395 -0.63 24.15 0.89
C SER A 395 0.91 24.29 0.95
N TRP A 396 1.65 23.18 0.89
CA TRP A 396 3.10 23.22 0.99
C TRP A 396 3.76 23.74 -0.29
N SER A 397 5.00 24.22 -0.16
CA SER A 397 5.79 24.67 -1.32
C SER A 397 6.08 23.52 -2.28
N ASP A 398 6.28 23.82 -3.56
CA ASP A 398 6.68 22.86 -4.58
C ASP A 398 7.95 22.10 -4.17
N GLY A 399 8.91 22.78 -3.53
CA GLY A 399 10.13 22.15 -3.00
C GLY A 399 9.83 21.09 -1.95
N GLY A 400 8.92 21.35 -1.01
CA GLY A 400 8.46 20.40 -0.02
C GLY A 400 7.77 19.18 -0.65
N LYS A 401 6.85 19.43 -1.59
CA LYS A 401 6.16 18.38 -2.35
C LYS A 401 7.12 17.51 -3.15
N LEU A 402 8.13 18.08 -3.80
CA LEU A 402 9.14 17.33 -4.55
C LEU A 402 10.01 16.45 -3.65
N ILE A 403 10.43 16.95 -2.47
CA ILE A 403 11.22 16.14 -1.51
C ILE A 403 10.41 14.93 -1.03
N ILE A 404 9.13 15.14 -0.69
CA ILE A 404 8.24 14.05 -0.30
C ILE A 404 8.00 13.08 -1.46
N SER A 405 7.82 13.59 -2.70
CA SER A 405 7.67 12.74 -3.88
C SER A 405 8.86 11.80 -4.09
N VAL A 406 10.10 12.29 -3.89
CA VAL A 406 11.30 11.44 -3.93
C VAL A 406 11.27 10.37 -2.84
N ALA A 407 10.84 10.70 -1.62
CA ALA A 407 10.69 9.72 -0.54
C ALA A 407 9.67 8.63 -0.89
N MET A 408 8.52 9.00 -1.46
CA MET A 408 7.47 8.08 -1.92
C MET A 408 7.95 7.15 -3.05
N VAL A 409 8.81 7.65 -3.94
CA VAL A 409 9.40 6.86 -5.03
C VAL A 409 10.37 5.80 -4.51
N ILE A 410 11.20 6.14 -3.52
CA ILE A 410 12.20 5.21 -2.97
C ILE A 410 11.52 4.07 -2.19
N GLY A 411 10.54 4.39 -1.34
CA GLY A 411 9.84 3.42 -0.51
C GLY A 411 10.73 2.77 0.56
N GLY A 412 10.32 1.60 1.08
CA GLY A 412 11.00 0.89 2.18
C GLY A 412 11.76 -0.37 1.76
N ALA A 413 11.94 -1.30 2.71
CA ALA A 413 12.68 -2.54 2.50
C ALA A 413 11.89 -3.58 1.67
N ALA A 414 12.58 -4.38 0.88
CA ALA A 414 12.00 -5.57 0.26
C ALA A 414 11.60 -6.59 1.34
N GLY A 415 10.44 -7.25 1.18
CA GLY A 415 9.89 -8.15 2.20
C GLY A 415 9.23 -7.45 3.39
N SER A 416 8.87 -6.18 3.24
CA SER A 416 8.03 -5.38 4.14
C SER A 416 6.67 -5.06 3.51
N THR A 417 5.81 -4.31 4.21
CA THR A 417 4.47 -3.98 3.70
C THR A 417 4.43 -2.80 2.72
N VAL A 418 5.54 -2.12 2.48
CA VAL A 418 5.62 -0.88 1.69
C VAL A 418 5.63 -1.09 0.17
N GLY A 419 5.30 -0.04 -0.59
CA GLY A 419 5.44 0.08 -2.04
C GLY A 419 6.78 0.70 -2.49
N GLY A 420 6.78 1.41 -3.63
CA GLY A 420 7.95 2.12 -4.17
C GLY A 420 8.99 1.21 -4.83
N ILE A 421 10.13 1.80 -5.25
CA ILE A 421 11.21 1.09 -5.97
C ILE A 421 11.97 0.09 -5.09
N LYS A 422 11.87 0.17 -3.77
CA LYS A 422 12.61 -0.56 -2.75
C LYS A 422 14.06 -0.09 -2.57
N ILE A 423 14.47 -0.01 -1.31
CA ILE A 423 15.80 0.46 -0.92
C ILE A 423 16.91 -0.36 -1.57
N ILE A 424 16.77 -1.69 -1.62
CA ILE A 424 17.80 -2.57 -2.21
C ILE A 424 18.05 -2.23 -3.67
N ARG A 425 17.00 -1.94 -4.45
CA ARG A 425 17.14 -1.60 -5.87
C ARG A 425 17.79 -0.22 -6.06
N ALA A 426 17.35 0.78 -5.30
CA ALA A 426 17.98 2.09 -5.32
C ALA A 426 19.47 2.01 -4.94
N TYR A 427 19.81 1.18 -3.94
CA TYR A 427 21.19 0.92 -3.54
C TYR A 427 21.99 0.22 -4.65
N THR A 428 21.44 -0.82 -5.29
CA THR A 428 22.08 -1.54 -6.38
C THR A 428 22.37 -0.61 -7.57
N VAL A 429 21.42 0.24 -7.94
CA VAL A 429 21.61 1.25 -9.00
C VAL A 429 22.73 2.22 -8.62
N ALA A 430 22.73 2.75 -7.40
CA ALA A 430 23.77 3.67 -6.94
C ALA A 430 25.17 3.00 -6.92
N ARG A 431 25.26 1.73 -6.50
CA ARG A 431 26.50 0.95 -6.54
C ARG A 431 26.94 0.67 -7.97
N GLY A 432 26.01 0.36 -8.86
CA GLY A 432 26.28 0.15 -10.28
C GLY A 432 26.80 1.39 -10.98
N ILE A 433 26.21 2.57 -10.71
CA ILE A 433 26.71 3.86 -11.21
C ILE A 433 28.15 4.08 -10.74
N ARG A 434 28.40 3.93 -9.43
CA ARG A 434 29.74 4.08 -8.87
C ARG A 434 30.74 3.10 -9.50
N TRP A 435 30.33 1.87 -9.76
CA TRP A 435 31.12 0.86 -10.44
C TRP A 435 31.47 1.30 -11.87
N GLN A 436 30.50 1.77 -12.66
CA GLN A 436 30.74 2.23 -14.03
C GLN A 436 31.76 3.37 -14.09
N PHE A 437 31.72 4.31 -13.13
CA PHE A 437 32.76 5.33 -13.03
C PHE A 437 34.14 4.76 -12.64
N SER A 438 34.18 3.88 -11.64
CA SER A 438 35.45 3.32 -11.14
C SER A 438 36.15 2.48 -12.18
N ARG A 439 35.40 1.74 -13.02
CA ARG A 439 35.97 0.85 -14.03
C ARG A 439 36.76 1.59 -15.15
N VAL A 440 36.47 2.88 -15.36
CA VAL A 440 37.22 3.70 -16.34
C VAL A 440 38.69 3.82 -15.94
N PHE A 441 39.00 3.73 -14.64
CA PHE A 441 40.34 3.87 -14.09
C PHE A 441 41.04 2.51 -13.85
N LEU A 442 40.36 1.39 -14.12
CA LEU A 442 40.89 0.05 -13.87
C LEU A 442 41.40 -0.61 -15.15
N PRO A 443 42.54 -1.30 -15.12
CA PRO A 443 43.00 -2.09 -16.26
C PRO A 443 42.03 -3.24 -16.59
N ALA A 444 41.98 -3.66 -17.86
CA ALA A 444 41.06 -4.72 -18.31
C ALA A 444 41.27 -6.06 -17.59
N SER A 445 42.47 -6.30 -17.05
CA SER A 445 42.82 -7.48 -16.28
C SER A 445 42.51 -7.41 -14.80
N ALA A 446 41.94 -6.29 -14.30
CA ALA A 446 41.61 -6.15 -12.88
C ALA A 446 40.51 -7.14 -12.48
N VAL A 447 40.79 -7.99 -11.51
CA VAL A 447 39.78 -8.83 -10.85
C VAL A 447 39.10 -7.97 -9.80
N VAL A 448 37.83 -7.65 -10.02
CA VAL A 448 37.05 -6.82 -9.09
C VAL A 448 35.86 -7.63 -8.63
N SER A 449 35.68 -7.68 -7.32
CA SER A 449 34.47 -8.17 -6.69
C SER A 449 33.79 -7.03 -5.94
N ILE A 450 32.48 -6.97 -5.99
CA ILE A 450 31.67 -5.99 -5.28
C ILE A 450 30.80 -6.71 -4.27
N ASP A 451 30.79 -6.18 -3.05
CA ASP A 451 29.90 -6.69 -2.00
C ASP A 451 28.57 -5.91 -2.03
N ILE A 452 27.47 -6.66 -2.15
CA ILE A 452 26.10 -6.16 -1.99
C ILE A 452 25.40 -7.08 -1.01
N ASP A 453 25.07 -6.57 0.16
CA ASP A 453 24.34 -7.27 1.22
C ASP A 453 25.03 -8.59 1.65
N GLY A 454 26.37 -8.54 1.86
CA GLY A 454 27.18 -9.71 2.24
C GLY A 454 27.45 -10.71 1.12
N ARG A 455 26.92 -10.49 -0.09
CA ARG A 455 27.17 -11.31 -1.28
C ARG A 455 28.30 -10.68 -2.11
N ARG A 456 29.35 -11.45 -2.32
CA ARG A 456 30.42 -11.05 -3.25
C ARG A 456 30.00 -11.42 -4.66
N LEU A 457 29.74 -10.40 -5.47
CA LEU A 457 29.38 -10.52 -6.87
C LEU A 457 30.63 -10.39 -7.72
N ASP A 458 30.78 -11.25 -8.72
CA ASP A 458 31.75 -11.08 -9.78
C ASP A 458 31.29 -10.02 -10.78
N ARG A 459 32.10 -9.77 -11.80
CA ARG A 459 31.81 -8.72 -12.77
C ARG A 459 30.52 -8.98 -13.57
N GLU A 460 30.30 -10.22 -14.01
CA GLU A 460 29.13 -10.59 -14.82
C GLU A 460 27.85 -10.54 -13.98
N GLU A 461 27.91 -11.04 -12.77
CA GLU A 461 26.80 -10.99 -11.82
C GLU A 461 26.42 -9.54 -11.48
N MET A 462 27.41 -8.68 -11.23
CA MET A 462 27.18 -7.27 -10.94
C MET A 462 26.57 -6.52 -12.14
N GLU A 463 27.12 -6.72 -13.36
CA GLU A 463 26.58 -6.10 -14.58
C GLU A 463 25.14 -6.54 -14.84
N ARG A 464 24.79 -7.79 -14.55
CA ARG A 464 23.44 -8.31 -14.68
C ARG A 464 22.51 -7.70 -13.62
N GLU A 465 22.83 -7.77 -12.33
CA GLU A 465 22.00 -7.23 -11.27
C GLU A 465 21.79 -5.72 -11.41
N PHE A 466 22.84 -4.98 -11.78
CA PHE A 466 22.72 -3.55 -12.07
C PHE A 466 21.81 -3.28 -13.25
N SER A 467 21.97 -4.00 -14.37
CA SER A 467 21.12 -3.84 -15.56
C SER A 467 19.65 -4.10 -15.24
N GLU A 468 19.39 -5.17 -14.49
CA GLU A 468 18.04 -5.54 -14.06
C GLU A 468 17.41 -4.45 -13.17
N ALA A 469 18.13 -4.01 -12.14
CA ALA A 469 17.66 -2.95 -11.25
C ALA A 469 17.45 -1.63 -11.99
N ALA A 470 18.34 -1.27 -12.92
CA ALA A 470 18.25 -0.06 -13.71
C ALA A 470 17.04 -0.07 -14.67
N ILE A 471 16.78 -1.20 -15.36
CA ILE A 471 15.64 -1.34 -16.28
C ILE A 471 14.32 -1.17 -15.52
N ILE A 472 14.16 -1.84 -14.38
CA ILE A 472 12.92 -1.74 -13.60
C ILE A 472 12.73 -0.32 -13.07
N SER A 473 13.80 0.29 -12.52
CA SER A 473 13.74 1.66 -12.02
C SER A 473 13.41 2.66 -13.15
N LEU A 474 13.98 2.46 -14.35
CA LEU A 474 13.68 3.28 -15.51
C LEU A 474 12.22 3.15 -15.94
N LEU A 475 11.70 1.93 -16.04
CA LEU A 475 10.30 1.69 -16.40
C LEU A 475 9.36 2.31 -15.36
N TRP A 476 9.72 2.24 -14.07
CA TRP A 476 8.97 2.84 -12.98
C TRP A 476 8.91 4.38 -13.13
N VAL A 477 10.06 5.01 -13.40
CA VAL A 477 10.16 6.47 -13.61
C VAL A 477 9.45 6.90 -14.90
N LEU A 478 9.53 6.11 -15.98
CA LEU A 478 8.81 6.40 -17.22
C LEU A 478 7.31 6.36 -17.03
N LEU A 479 6.79 5.38 -16.27
CA LEU A 479 5.38 5.30 -15.93
C LEU A 479 4.95 6.50 -15.08
N LEU A 480 5.75 6.86 -14.06
CA LEU A 480 5.54 8.05 -13.23
C LEU A 480 5.43 9.31 -14.09
N ALA A 481 6.41 9.53 -14.98
CA ALA A 481 6.44 10.70 -15.86
C ALA A 481 5.25 10.74 -16.83
N ALA A 482 4.91 9.61 -17.46
CA ALA A 482 3.76 9.51 -18.37
C ALA A 482 2.44 9.78 -17.63
N SER A 483 2.25 9.21 -16.45
CA SER A 483 1.06 9.43 -15.63
C SER A 483 0.96 10.87 -15.12
N SER A 484 2.09 11.48 -14.73
CA SER A 484 2.12 12.90 -14.32
C SER A 484 1.78 13.83 -15.49
N LEU A 485 2.24 13.50 -16.70
CA LEU A 485 1.90 14.26 -17.91
C LEU A 485 0.40 14.17 -18.22
N VAL A 486 -0.22 13.00 -18.06
CA VAL A 486 -1.67 12.86 -18.21
C VAL A 486 -2.39 13.66 -17.14
N LEU A 487 -1.99 13.52 -15.87
CA LEU A 487 -2.67 14.15 -14.75
C LEU A 487 -2.64 15.68 -14.84
N VAL A 488 -1.52 16.29 -15.16
CA VAL A 488 -1.41 17.76 -15.26
C VAL A 488 -2.31 18.35 -16.35
N ASN A 489 -2.66 17.55 -17.37
CA ASN A 489 -3.56 18.00 -18.45
C ASN A 489 -5.05 17.81 -18.13
N VAL A 490 -5.41 16.98 -17.15
CA VAL A 490 -6.81 16.70 -16.78
C VAL A 490 -7.15 17.17 -15.37
N ALA A 491 -6.18 17.51 -14.54
CA ALA A 491 -6.39 18.18 -13.27
C ALA A 491 -6.90 19.60 -13.46
N GLY A 492 -7.59 20.14 -12.48
CA GLY A 492 -8.07 21.52 -12.51
C GLY A 492 -6.92 22.53 -12.61
N ALA A 493 -7.22 23.75 -13.07
CA ALA A 493 -6.23 24.83 -13.28
C ALA A 493 -5.49 25.27 -12.00
N ASP A 494 -6.01 24.91 -10.83
CA ASP A 494 -5.45 25.25 -9.52
C ASP A 494 -4.24 24.36 -9.14
N PHE A 495 -3.99 23.29 -9.89
CA PHE A 495 -2.92 22.32 -9.61
C PHE A 495 -1.77 22.46 -10.61
N GLY A 496 -0.55 22.53 -10.06
CA GLY A 496 0.68 22.60 -10.83
C GLY A 496 1.31 21.24 -11.12
N TYR A 497 2.47 21.27 -11.80
CA TYR A 497 3.22 20.04 -12.09
C TYR A 497 3.72 19.34 -10.81
N ALA A 498 4.10 20.10 -9.78
CA ALA A 498 4.54 19.54 -8.51
C ALA A 498 3.42 18.74 -7.82
N ASP A 499 2.17 19.24 -7.89
CA ASP A 499 0.99 18.54 -7.37
C ASP A 499 0.71 17.25 -8.15
N ALA A 500 0.75 17.34 -9.49
CA ALA A 500 0.53 16.18 -10.35
C ALA A 500 1.59 15.08 -10.14
N LEU A 501 2.87 15.45 -10.04
CA LEU A 501 3.95 14.54 -9.75
C LEU A 501 3.80 13.90 -8.36
N PHE A 502 3.41 14.71 -7.37
CA PHE A 502 3.17 14.27 -6.00
C PHE A 502 2.06 13.22 -5.94
N GLU A 503 0.90 13.49 -6.54
CA GLU A 503 -0.24 12.57 -6.55
C GLU A 503 0.08 11.26 -7.26
N VAL A 504 0.74 11.32 -8.42
CA VAL A 504 1.13 10.10 -9.14
C VAL A 504 2.18 9.32 -8.37
N ALA A 505 3.17 10.00 -7.75
CA ALA A 505 4.16 9.34 -6.89
C ALA A 505 3.48 8.65 -5.68
N SER A 506 2.44 9.27 -5.12
CA SER A 506 1.64 8.69 -4.05
C SER A 506 0.85 7.46 -4.52
N ALA A 507 0.13 7.56 -5.65
CA ALA A 507 -0.63 6.44 -6.20
C ALA A 507 0.27 5.27 -6.60
N GLN A 508 1.33 5.53 -7.37
CA GLN A 508 2.25 4.50 -7.87
C GLN A 508 3.18 3.95 -6.79
N GLY A 509 3.56 4.78 -5.79
CA GLY A 509 4.32 4.36 -4.61
C GLY A 509 3.48 3.61 -3.58
N ASN A 510 2.16 3.56 -3.74
CA ASN A 510 1.20 3.03 -2.76
C ASN A 510 1.35 3.71 -1.39
N VAL A 511 1.25 5.04 -1.36
CA VAL A 511 1.53 5.85 -0.17
C VAL A 511 0.26 6.41 0.46
N GLY A 512 -0.56 7.18 -0.28
CA GLY A 512 -1.83 7.73 0.22
C GLY A 512 -1.81 9.21 0.56
N LEU A 513 -0.67 9.87 0.55
CA LEU A 513 -0.60 11.32 0.72
C LEU A 513 -1.24 12.02 -0.49
N SER A 514 -2.02 13.07 -0.25
CA SER A 514 -2.67 13.82 -1.33
C SER A 514 -2.38 15.32 -1.23
N SER A 515 -2.17 15.95 -2.39
CA SER A 515 -2.14 17.40 -2.53
C SER A 515 -3.52 18.02 -2.74
N GLY A 516 -4.57 17.15 -2.83
CA GLY A 516 -5.96 17.55 -3.03
C GLY A 516 -6.51 17.28 -4.43
N ILE A 517 -5.72 16.66 -5.35
CA ILE A 517 -6.22 16.25 -6.68
C ILE A 517 -7.09 15.01 -6.58
N THR A 518 -6.71 14.04 -5.72
CA THR A 518 -7.46 12.80 -5.53
C THR A 518 -8.74 13.08 -4.76
N GLY A 519 -9.85 12.62 -5.30
CA GLY A 519 -11.17 12.72 -4.70
C GLY A 519 -12.26 12.46 -5.72
N PRO A 520 -13.55 12.44 -5.30
CA PRO A 520 -14.64 12.04 -6.17
C PRO A 520 -14.93 13.04 -7.32
N SER A 521 -14.34 14.22 -7.29
CA SER A 521 -14.42 15.22 -8.37
C SER A 521 -13.31 15.09 -9.41
N MET A 522 -12.31 14.18 -9.20
CA MET A 522 -11.23 14.02 -10.14
C MET A 522 -11.73 13.48 -11.50
N HIS A 523 -10.97 13.78 -12.55
CA HIS A 523 -11.34 13.34 -13.90
C HIS A 523 -11.33 11.80 -14.00
N PRO A 524 -12.37 11.15 -14.59
CA PRO A 524 -12.47 9.69 -14.63
C PRO A 524 -11.26 8.98 -15.30
N LEU A 525 -10.61 9.63 -16.27
CA LEU A 525 -9.37 9.11 -16.87
C LEU A 525 -8.23 9.05 -15.85
N ALA A 526 -8.09 10.09 -15.02
CA ALA A 526 -7.08 10.12 -13.96
C ALA A 526 -7.38 9.07 -12.88
N GLU A 527 -8.64 8.91 -12.52
CA GLU A 527 -9.10 7.90 -11.57
C GLU A 527 -8.77 6.47 -12.06
N ALA A 528 -9.13 6.14 -13.31
CA ALA A 528 -8.80 4.85 -13.92
C ALA A 528 -7.28 4.64 -14.04
N MET A 529 -6.53 5.68 -14.39
CA MET A 529 -5.06 5.64 -14.43
C MET A 529 -4.48 5.35 -13.03
N PHE A 530 -5.01 5.95 -11.98
CA PHE A 530 -4.54 5.70 -10.61
C PHE A 530 -4.84 4.28 -10.15
N VAL A 531 -5.99 3.69 -10.53
CA VAL A 531 -6.25 2.26 -10.29
C VAL A 531 -5.15 1.39 -10.89
N LEU A 532 -4.68 1.71 -12.11
CA LEU A 532 -3.57 1.00 -12.74
C LEU A 532 -2.23 1.29 -12.05
N ASN A 533 -1.95 2.54 -11.69
CA ASN A 533 -0.70 2.91 -11.02
C ASN A 533 -0.58 2.22 -9.65
N MET A 534 -1.65 2.19 -8.85
CA MET A 534 -1.71 1.49 -7.57
C MET A 534 -1.46 -0.01 -7.72
N TRP A 535 -2.09 -0.62 -8.71
CA TRP A 535 -1.93 -2.05 -9.00
C TRP A 535 -0.49 -2.39 -9.46
N ILE A 536 0.08 -1.61 -10.40
CA ILE A 536 1.44 -1.80 -10.90
C ILE A 536 2.47 -1.55 -9.81
N GLY A 537 2.28 -0.47 -9.03
CA GLY A 537 3.18 -0.09 -7.94
C GLY A 537 3.29 -1.15 -6.85
N ARG A 538 2.15 -1.80 -6.51
CA ARG A 538 2.11 -2.83 -5.46
C ARG A 538 2.81 -4.12 -5.83
N LEU A 539 2.63 -4.57 -7.07
CA LEU A 539 3.13 -5.87 -7.54
C LEU A 539 4.49 -5.78 -8.20
N GLU A 540 5.00 -4.56 -8.29
CA GLU A 540 6.14 -4.23 -9.12
C GLU A 540 5.86 -4.49 -10.62
N ILE A 541 6.62 -3.91 -11.51
CA ILE A 541 6.25 -3.85 -12.93
C ILE A 541 6.27 -5.23 -13.61
N ILE A 542 7.15 -6.14 -13.18
CA ILE A 542 7.39 -7.40 -13.91
C ILE A 542 6.19 -8.34 -13.93
N PRO A 543 5.52 -8.66 -12.81
CA PRO A 543 4.34 -9.51 -12.84
C PRO A 543 3.24 -8.96 -13.75
N VAL A 544 3.08 -7.62 -13.78
CA VAL A 544 2.08 -6.95 -14.62
C VAL A 544 2.44 -7.03 -16.10
N LEU A 545 3.72 -6.86 -16.47
CA LEU A 545 4.18 -7.04 -17.85
C LEU A 545 4.03 -8.50 -18.31
N VAL A 546 4.34 -9.47 -17.45
CA VAL A 546 4.14 -10.90 -17.74
C VAL A 546 2.65 -11.21 -17.91
N PHE A 547 1.78 -10.63 -17.07
CA PHE A 547 0.34 -10.75 -17.21
C PHE A 547 -0.16 -10.13 -18.53
N GLY A 548 0.28 -8.92 -18.88
CA GLY A 548 -0.06 -8.28 -20.14
C GLY A 548 0.38 -9.11 -21.36
N ARG A 549 1.60 -9.68 -21.34
CA ARG A 549 2.07 -10.61 -22.37
C ARG A 549 1.19 -11.86 -22.43
N ALA A 550 0.82 -12.41 -21.26
CA ALA A 550 -0.02 -13.61 -21.20
C ALA A 550 -1.41 -13.41 -21.81
N LEU A 551 -2.00 -12.21 -21.65
CA LEU A 551 -3.27 -11.84 -22.27
C LEU A 551 -3.18 -11.76 -23.82
N VAL A 552 -2.04 -11.30 -24.37
CA VAL A 552 -1.88 -11.08 -25.82
C VAL A 552 -1.34 -12.32 -26.53
N LYS A 553 -0.37 -13.02 -25.94
CA LYS A 553 0.38 -14.12 -26.58
C LYS A 553 0.20 -15.49 -25.91
N GLY A 554 -0.57 -15.54 -24.80
CA GLY A 554 -0.63 -16.74 -23.96
C GLY A 554 0.61 -16.91 -23.08
N LEU A 555 0.68 -18.04 -22.38
CA LEU A 555 1.77 -18.39 -21.46
C LEU A 555 2.84 -19.31 -22.12
N ASP A 556 2.68 -19.61 -23.40
CA ASP A 556 3.70 -20.35 -24.16
C ASP A 556 4.94 -19.47 -24.40
N PRO A 557 6.17 -20.09 -24.44
CA PRO A 557 7.41 -19.35 -24.59
C PRO A 557 7.53 -18.54 -25.89
#